data_511d34a55b0b164323cfd6c82caaac54
#
_entry.id   511d34a55b0b164323cfd6c82caaac54
#
_cell.length_a   1.000
_cell.length_b   1.000
_cell.length_c   1.000
_cell.angle_alpha   90.00
_cell.angle_beta   90.00
_cell.angle_gamma   90.00
#
_symmetry.space_group_name_H-M   'P 1'
#
loop_
_entity.id
_entity.type
_entity.pdbx_description
1 polymer ?
#
loop_
_entity_poly.entity_id
_entity_poly.type
_entity_poly.pdbx_seq_one_letter_code
_entity_poly.pdbx_strand_id
1 'polypeptide(L)'
;IEKEHNLNSFIDKAVKLDAIVSYELLNTIFFPNTALHDGAVIIRGNQIVCASAFLPSSDKNDIPQQYGSRHRAAIGISEVSDAFTIVVSEETGQIATTIGGTITGNVSLESLRVSLGQHIIVR
;
A
#
# COMPACT_ATOMS: atom_id res chain seq x y z
N ILE A 1 -0.47 4.16 -2.53
CA ILE A 1 -0.58 5.58 -2.87
C ILE A 1 -1.29 5.72 -4.20
N GLU A 2 -2.46 6.34 -4.18
CA GLU A 2 -3.23 6.64 -5.38
C GLU A 2 -2.51 7.72 -6.21
N LYS A 3 -2.52 7.53 -7.52
CA LYS A 3 -1.95 8.51 -8.47
C LYS A 3 -3.06 9.04 -9.37
N GLU A 4 -2.94 8.88 -10.69
CA GLU A 4 -3.97 9.40 -11.62
C GLU A 4 -5.19 8.51 -11.70
N HIS A 5 -5.01 7.19 -11.63
CA HIS A 5 -6.10 6.23 -11.61
C HIS A 5 -6.74 6.22 -10.22
N ASN A 6 -8.01 6.62 -10.09
CA ASN A 6 -8.66 6.60 -8.78
C ASN A 6 -8.90 5.16 -8.31
N LEU A 7 -8.88 4.99 -7.00
CA LEU A 7 -9.09 3.70 -6.35
C LEU A 7 -10.47 3.64 -5.66
N ASN A 8 -11.43 4.42 -6.14
CA ASN A 8 -12.73 4.59 -5.49
C ASN A 8 -13.48 3.27 -5.29
N SER A 9 -13.36 2.32 -6.22
CA SER A 9 -14.03 1.02 -6.08
C SER A 9 -13.55 0.25 -4.84
N PHE A 10 -12.30 0.44 -4.44
CA PHE A 10 -11.75 -0.18 -3.24
C PHE A 10 -12.02 0.65 -1.98
N ILE A 11 -12.04 1.97 -2.13
CA ILE A 11 -12.33 2.90 -1.03
C ILE A 11 -13.78 2.75 -0.56
N ASP A 12 -14.71 2.54 -1.48
CA ASP A 12 -16.14 2.49 -1.18
C ASP A 12 -16.51 1.40 -0.17
N LYS A 13 -15.76 0.31 -0.15
CA LYS A 13 -15.99 -0.84 0.75
C LYS A 13 -15.09 -0.82 1.99
N ALA A 14 -14.21 0.16 2.09
CA ALA A 14 -13.26 0.28 3.18
C ALA A 14 -13.81 1.18 4.30
N VAL A 15 -13.05 1.28 5.39
CA VAL A 15 -13.38 2.21 6.47
C VAL A 15 -12.85 3.59 6.09
N LYS A 16 -13.74 4.54 5.87
CA LYS A 16 -13.37 5.90 5.45
C LYS A 16 -12.86 6.70 6.62
N LEU A 17 -11.73 7.35 6.45
CA LEU A 17 -11.07 8.13 7.50
C LEU A 17 -10.97 9.61 7.14
N ASP A 18 -10.57 9.94 5.93
CA ASP A 18 -10.40 11.32 5.44
C ASP A 18 -9.56 12.18 6.38
N ALA A 19 -8.43 11.65 6.81
CA ALA A 19 -7.55 12.30 7.76
C ALA A 19 -6.20 12.64 7.13
N ILE A 20 -5.54 13.67 7.66
CA ILE A 20 -4.20 14.05 7.23
C ILE A 20 -3.21 12.94 7.59
N VAL A 21 -2.31 12.60 6.67
CA VAL A 21 -1.26 11.60 6.91
C VAL A 21 -0.40 12.05 8.09
N SER A 22 -0.24 11.18 9.07
CA SER A 22 0.67 11.40 10.19
C SER A 22 1.28 10.08 10.64
N TYR A 23 2.45 10.16 11.24
CA TYR A 23 3.11 9.00 11.83
C TYR A 23 2.20 8.34 12.89
N GLU A 24 1.61 9.15 13.74
CA GLU A 24 0.77 8.69 14.85
C GLU A 24 -0.44 7.93 14.34
N LEU A 25 -1.10 8.44 13.31
CA LEU A 25 -2.29 7.79 12.75
C LEU A 25 -1.92 6.49 12.04
N LEU A 26 -0.87 6.49 11.22
CA LEU A 26 -0.41 5.27 10.55
C LEU A 26 -0.01 4.19 11.54
N ASN A 27 0.72 4.58 12.59
CA ASN A 27 1.14 3.66 13.63
C ASN A 27 -0.05 3.06 14.39
N THR A 28 -1.08 3.88 14.64
CA THR A 28 -2.30 3.43 15.29
C THR A 28 -3.09 2.47 14.41
N ILE A 29 -3.23 2.79 13.12
CA ILE A 29 -3.97 1.93 12.18
C ILE A 29 -3.32 0.55 12.08
N PHE A 30 -2.00 0.49 11.93
CA PHE A 30 -1.28 -0.76 11.72
C PHE A 30 -0.86 -1.46 13.01
N PHE A 31 -1.24 -0.94 14.16
CA PHE A 31 -0.97 -1.62 15.43
C PHE A 31 -1.63 -3.00 15.42
N PRO A 32 -0.90 -4.07 15.77
CA PRO A 32 -1.44 -5.43 15.68
C PRO A 32 -2.73 -5.61 16.46
N ASN A 33 -3.66 -6.38 15.90
CA ASN A 33 -4.95 -6.74 16.49
C ASN A 33 -5.94 -5.58 16.65
N THR A 34 -5.68 -4.45 16.01
CA THR A 34 -6.70 -3.40 15.92
C THR A 34 -7.70 -3.73 14.81
N ALA A 35 -8.86 -3.10 14.85
CA ALA A 35 -9.91 -3.32 13.85
C ALA A 35 -9.49 -2.89 12.44
N LEU A 36 -8.49 -2.01 12.32
CA LEU A 36 -8.11 -1.41 11.04
C LEU A 36 -6.79 -1.94 10.46
N HIS A 37 -6.09 -2.85 11.16
CA HIS A 37 -4.76 -3.28 10.72
C HIS A 37 -4.78 -4.22 9.51
N ASP A 38 -5.88 -4.96 9.29
CA ASP A 38 -6.02 -5.82 8.12
C ASP A 38 -6.42 -5.00 6.89
N GLY A 39 -5.90 -5.39 5.73
CA GLY A 39 -6.12 -4.67 4.49
C GLY A 39 -5.16 -3.52 4.32
N ALA A 40 -5.43 -2.69 3.34
CA ALA A 40 -4.55 -1.59 2.97
C ALA A 40 -5.06 -0.24 3.46
N VAL A 41 -4.13 0.68 3.61
CA VAL A 41 -4.41 2.11 3.74
C VAL A 41 -4.24 2.73 2.37
N ILE A 42 -5.20 3.54 1.94
CA ILE A 42 -5.10 4.27 0.68
C ILE A 42 -4.84 5.74 0.99
N ILE A 43 -3.78 6.26 0.39
CA ILE A 43 -3.35 7.65 0.56
C ILE A 43 -3.58 8.38 -0.75
N ARG A 44 -4.25 9.53 -0.65
CA ARG A 44 -4.51 10.44 -1.77
C ARG A 44 -3.96 11.81 -1.41
N GLY A 45 -2.87 12.22 -2.08
CA GLY A 45 -2.19 13.45 -1.74
C GLY A 45 -1.64 13.40 -0.32
N ASN A 46 -2.07 14.30 0.54
CA ASN A 46 -1.66 14.35 1.93
C ASN A 46 -2.68 13.72 2.90
N GLN A 47 -3.66 12.96 2.36
CA GLN A 47 -4.73 12.40 3.18
C GLN A 47 -4.72 10.88 3.18
N ILE A 48 -4.97 10.30 4.35
CA ILE A 48 -5.37 8.90 4.49
C ILE A 48 -6.87 8.87 4.22
N VAL A 49 -7.26 8.35 3.06
CA VAL A 49 -8.66 8.31 2.64
C VAL A 49 -9.41 7.22 3.38
N CYS A 50 -8.79 6.05 3.52
CA CYS A 50 -9.41 4.89 4.16
C CYS A 50 -8.38 3.92 4.71
N ALA A 51 -8.87 3.00 5.53
CA ALA A 51 -8.12 1.83 5.99
C ALA A 51 -8.96 0.58 5.76
N SER A 52 -8.38 -0.58 5.95
CA SER A 52 -9.03 -1.88 5.73
C SER A 52 -9.58 -2.03 4.31
N ALA A 53 -8.87 -1.49 3.34
CA ALA A 53 -9.20 -1.68 1.94
C ALA A 53 -8.66 -3.03 1.46
N PHE A 54 -9.52 -3.87 0.89
CA PHE A 54 -9.12 -5.16 0.36
C PHE A 54 -8.87 -5.02 -1.14
N LEU A 55 -7.62 -5.24 -1.53
CA LEU A 55 -7.15 -5.05 -2.89
C LEU A 55 -7.13 -6.39 -3.62
N PRO A 56 -7.19 -6.39 -4.97
CA PRO A 56 -7.15 -7.63 -5.72
C PRO A 56 -5.79 -8.30 -5.59
N SER A 57 -5.78 -9.60 -5.34
CA SER A 57 -4.55 -10.38 -5.27
C SER A 57 -4.07 -10.74 -6.66
N SER A 58 -2.75 -10.68 -6.88
CA SER A 58 -2.18 -11.09 -8.16
C SER A 58 -2.31 -12.60 -8.38
N ASP A 59 -2.64 -13.00 -9.61
CA ASP A 59 -2.73 -14.41 -10.03
C ASP A 59 -1.42 -14.93 -10.62
N LYS A 60 -0.36 -14.12 -10.60
CA LYS A 60 0.93 -14.54 -11.18
C LYS A 60 1.50 -15.74 -10.44
N ASN A 61 2.01 -16.71 -11.20
CA ASN A 61 2.60 -17.93 -10.66
C ASN A 61 4.08 -17.79 -10.30
N ASP A 62 4.74 -16.75 -10.81
CA ASP A 62 6.17 -16.52 -10.67
C ASP A 62 6.53 -15.63 -9.47
N ILE A 63 5.57 -15.32 -8.62
CA ILE A 63 5.83 -14.54 -7.42
C ILE A 63 6.57 -15.42 -6.41
N PRO A 64 7.74 -14.98 -5.91
CA PRO A 64 8.49 -15.74 -4.92
C PRO A 64 7.66 -16.11 -3.69
N GLN A 65 7.84 -17.31 -3.19
CA GLN A 65 7.06 -17.84 -2.06
C GLN A 65 7.26 -17.08 -0.75
N GLN A 66 8.37 -16.37 -0.61
CA GLN A 66 8.59 -15.54 0.58
C GLN A 66 7.60 -14.39 0.70
N TYR A 67 6.93 -14.03 -0.39
CA TYR A 67 5.93 -12.97 -0.37
C TYR A 67 4.56 -13.55 0.00
N GLY A 68 3.94 -12.97 1.03
CA GLY A 68 2.64 -13.38 1.49
C GLY A 68 1.48 -12.64 0.83
N SER A 69 0.32 -12.70 1.48
CA SER A 69 -0.92 -12.12 0.95
C SER A 69 -0.86 -10.61 0.76
N ARG A 70 -0.17 -9.89 1.65
CA ARG A 70 -0.02 -8.43 1.52
C ARG A 70 0.77 -8.06 0.28
N HIS A 71 1.84 -8.80 -0.01
CA HIS A 71 2.66 -8.57 -1.20
C HIS A 71 1.88 -8.88 -2.48
N ARG A 72 1.10 -9.95 -2.48
CA ARG A 72 0.26 -10.32 -3.64
C ARG A 72 -0.83 -9.28 -3.88
N ALA A 73 -1.41 -8.72 -2.84
CA ALA A 73 -2.39 -7.64 -2.97
C ALA A 73 -1.74 -6.36 -3.53
N ALA A 74 -0.53 -6.05 -3.07
CA ALA A 74 0.21 -4.89 -3.60
C ALA A 74 0.54 -5.05 -5.08
N ILE A 75 0.99 -6.23 -5.49
CA ILE A 75 1.23 -6.53 -6.91
C ILE A 75 -0.08 -6.41 -7.68
N GLY A 76 -1.16 -7.01 -7.17
CA GLY A 76 -2.47 -7.02 -7.83
C GLY A 76 -3.01 -5.63 -8.10
N ILE A 77 -2.99 -4.73 -7.12
CA ILE A 77 -3.48 -3.36 -7.34
C ILE A 77 -2.58 -2.61 -8.34
N SER A 78 -1.29 -2.88 -8.35
CA SER A 78 -0.37 -2.23 -9.27
C SER A 78 -0.49 -2.77 -10.70
N GLU A 79 -1.11 -3.93 -10.90
CA GLU A 79 -1.42 -4.47 -12.23
C GLU A 79 -2.61 -3.77 -12.88
N VAL A 80 -3.58 -3.32 -12.08
CA VAL A 80 -4.85 -2.76 -12.57
C VAL A 80 -4.94 -1.24 -12.40
N SER A 81 -3.92 -0.62 -11.85
CA SER A 81 -3.87 0.84 -11.65
C SER A 81 -2.43 1.34 -11.72
N ASP A 82 -2.25 2.65 -11.69
CA ASP A 82 -0.93 3.27 -11.62
C ASP A 82 -0.46 3.50 -10.18
N ALA A 83 -1.13 2.88 -9.20
CA ALA A 83 -0.78 3.07 -7.79
C ALA A 83 0.64 2.62 -7.47
N PHE A 84 1.31 3.39 -6.63
CA PHE A 84 2.57 3.01 -6.01
C PHE A 84 2.27 2.41 -4.65
N THR A 85 2.75 1.20 -4.35
CA THR A 85 2.49 0.57 -3.07
C THR A 85 3.75 0.39 -2.25
N ILE A 86 3.56 0.38 -0.94
CA ILE A 86 4.60 0.07 0.03
C ILE A 86 4.08 -1.07 0.89
N VAL A 87 4.87 -2.13 1.00
CA VAL A 87 4.53 -3.30 1.81
C VAL A 87 5.63 -3.51 2.84
N VAL A 88 5.22 -3.68 4.10
CA VAL A 88 6.15 -4.07 5.17
C VAL A 88 5.82 -5.50 5.57
N SER A 89 6.81 -6.39 5.47
CA SER A 89 6.63 -7.80 5.84
C SER A 89 6.35 -7.95 7.33
N GLU A 90 5.32 -8.72 7.66
CA GLU A 90 5.02 -9.05 9.06
C GLU A 90 6.11 -9.91 9.69
N GLU A 91 6.74 -10.75 8.89
CA GLU A 91 7.74 -11.71 9.39
C GLU A 91 9.12 -11.09 9.56
N THR A 92 9.54 -10.26 8.61
CA THR A 92 10.93 -9.79 8.55
C THR A 92 11.08 -8.30 8.78
N GLY A 93 10.00 -7.51 8.65
CA GLY A 93 10.07 -6.05 8.67
C GLY A 93 10.67 -5.45 7.41
N GLN A 94 11.02 -6.27 6.41
CA GLN A 94 11.58 -5.77 5.15
C GLN A 94 10.53 -5.03 4.34
N ILE A 95 10.99 -3.99 3.66
CA ILE A 95 10.13 -3.11 2.85
C ILE A 95 10.23 -3.56 1.39
N ALA A 96 9.07 -3.67 0.76
CA ALA A 96 8.95 -3.88 -0.68
C ALA A 96 8.05 -2.80 -1.27
N THR A 97 8.25 -2.51 -2.55
CA THR A 97 7.40 -1.57 -3.28
C THR A 97 6.92 -2.20 -4.56
N THR A 98 5.75 -1.78 -5.05
CA THR A 98 5.24 -2.24 -6.33
C THR A 98 4.79 -1.08 -7.19
N ILE A 99 5.00 -1.21 -8.49
CA ILE A 99 4.45 -0.33 -9.50
C ILE A 99 4.34 -1.11 -10.81
N GLY A 100 3.24 -0.93 -11.53
CA GLY A 100 3.05 -1.57 -12.83
C GLY A 100 3.11 -3.10 -12.81
N GLY A 101 2.73 -3.73 -11.68
CA GLY A 101 2.76 -5.17 -11.53
C GLY A 101 4.13 -5.74 -11.16
N THR A 102 5.13 -4.89 -10.95
CA THR A 102 6.50 -5.31 -10.59
C THR A 102 6.80 -4.99 -9.15
N ILE A 103 7.32 -5.98 -8.41
CA ILE A 103 7.73 -5.82 -7.02
C ILE A 103 9.24 -5.65 -6.91
N THR A 104 9.67 -4.69 -6.10
CA THR A 104 11.06 -4.51 -5.71
C THR A 104 11.17 -4.79 -4.21
N GLY A 105 11.89 -5.84 -3.85
CA GLY A 105 12.03 -6.24 -2.46
C GLY A 105 13.26 -5.65 -1.78
N ASN A 106 13.29 -5.76 -0.46
CA ASN A 106 14.40 -5.32 0.38
C ASN A 106 14.82 -3.87 0.10
N VAL A 107 13.84 -2.98 0.06
CA VAL A 107 14.05 -1.56 -0.22
C VAL A 107 14.59 -0.89 1.04
N SER A 108 15.67 -0.11 0.90
CA SER A 108 16.20 0.69 2.01
C SER A 108 15.30 1.89 2.29
N LEU A 109 15.39 2.43 3.50
CA LEU A 109 14.64 3.65 3.85
C LEU A 109 15.03 4.83 2.96
N GLU A 110 16.30 4.92 2.57
CA GLU A 110 16.76 5.98 1.67
C GLU A 110 16.16 5.83 0.27
N SER A 111 16.18 4.61 -0.30
CA SER A 111 15.55 4.34 -1.59
C SER A 111 14.04 4.59 -1.54
N LEU A 112 13.39 4.21 -0.45
CA LEU A 112 11.96 4.46 -0.27
C LEU A 112 11.66 5.96 -0.27
N ARG A 113 12.48 6.75 0.41
CA ARG A 113 12.31 8.21 0.45
C ARG A 113 12.39 8.82 -0.95
N VAL A 114 13.35 8.38 -1.76
CA VAL A 114 13.50 8.83 -3.14
C VAL A 114 12.28 8.45 -3.97
N SER A 115 11.83 7.19 -3.86
CA SER A 115 10.66 6.69 -4.59
C SER A 115 9.39 7.45 -4.21
N LEU A 116 9.21 7.74 -2.93
CA LEU A 116 8.05 8.52 -2.46
C LEU A 116 8.02 9.92 -3.09
N GLY A 117 9.18 10.58 -3.19
CA GLY A 117 9.27 11.87 -3.85
C GLY A 117 8.88 11.83 -5.32
N GLN A 118 9.08 10.71 -6.00
CA GLN A 118 8.73 10.53 -7.40
C GLN A 118 7.25 10.19 -7.62
N HIS A 119 6.61 9.54 -6.65
CA HIS A 119 5.27 8.96 -6.83
C HIS A 119 4.17 9.68 -6.05
N ILE A 120 4.51 10.57 -5.12
CA ILE A 120 3.50 11.36 -4.42
C ILE A 120 3.08 12.52 -5.31
N ILE A 121 1.76 12.60 -5.55
CA ILE A 121 1.17 13.73 -6.27
C ILE A 121 0.76 14.76 -5.23
N VAL A 122 1.44 15.90 -5.25
CA VAL A 122 1.11 17.04 -4.39
C VAL A 122 0.13 17.93 -5.15
N ARG A 123 -1.04 18.14 -4.55
CA ARG A 123 -2.10 18.95 -5.16
C ARG A 123 -2.42 20.16 -4.29
#